data_90df13eec983f964eb018bc59c991f2e
#
_entry.id   90df13eec983f964eb018bc59c991f2e
#
_cell.length_a   1.000
_cell.length_b   1.000
_cell.length_c   1.000
_cell.angle_alpha   90.00
_cell.angle_beta   90.00
_cell.angle_gamma   90.00
#
_symmetry.space_group_name_H-M   'P 1'
#
loop_
_entity.id
_entity.type
_entity.pdbx_description
1 polymer ?
#
loop_
_entity_poly.entity_id
_entity_poly.type
_entity_poly.pdbx_seq_one_letter_code
_entity_poly.pdbx_strand_id
1 'polypeptide(L)'
;MIRNGRAGSSPAPSTLKPLITQGFSCFLSYLKTMKIEVILTKGPTEGPSSYKVIVKERLYSDPKLFIPKENGKPVIDPGRPWYVYFYWRSEGKHLDKKFKYKKGINKQKTVKARKELGNALVKAYQEALDRDWNPETKSVPKRQSSRADFMSLEKAMLYALQIKKNAKKSAPTLNGYEFHMNRFLDWCKSQGYLGLDIKEFTVDQFYEFHDWLRFEYLMEPKKGKKGKKAEGKPLSGTSVNNHKRSLSALFTTLKNERFIPVNFIKDIPMVDEDPVNNKAFTIEELNRIHEDLKTSDPYLIHFISFILYPLLRPREICRLKVKDLNTEKGFLSVETKTEALSFRRIISKMKPTIDAMELHKYPGDYELFSNLDKPKDWSDTSLTSRVDHFGKRFRTVKTRLGFGREYGLYSCRHTAIMDLYNSKVAEGLGEQEIIFQLMPLTTHKSVAGIKKYLRRHQQSIPADHSHIYTIDF
;
A
#
# COMPACT_ATOMS: atom_id res chain seq x y z
N MET A 1 -52.85 12.14 37.01
CA MET A 1 -52.91 12.79 35.71
C MET A 1 -51.50 13.15 35.30
N ILE A 2 -50.92 12.44 34.35
CA ILE A 2 -49.98 12.95 33.36
C ILE A 2 -49.74 11.78 32.40
N ARG A 3 -49.97 12.04 31.12
CA ARG A 3 -50.02 11.05 30.03
C ARG A 3 -48.62 10.69 29.52
N ASN A 4 -48.48 9.40 29.24
CA ASN A 4 -47.37 8.83 28.51
C ASN A 4 -47.23 9.40 27.08
N GLY A 5 -46.05 9.93 26.74
CA GLY A 5 -45.62 10.22 25.39
C GLY A 5 -44.79 9.06 24.87
N ARG A 6 -45.26 8.36 23.86
CA ARG A 6 -44.52 7.31 23.13
C ARG A 6 -43.39 7.96 22.32
N ALA A 7 -42.19 7.47 22.50
CA ALA A 7 -41.08 7.75 21.62
C ALA A 7 -41.31 7.12 20.23
N GLY A 8 -41.37 7.96 19.21
CA GLY A 8 -41.45 7.53 17.81
C GLY A 8 -40.10 6.98 17.35
N SER A 9 -40.15 5.80 16.76
CA SER A 9 -39.02 5.16 16.09
C SER A 9 -38.59 5.96 14.86
N SER A 10 -37.33 6.31 14.77
CA SER A 10 -36.72 6.92 13.58
C SER A 10 -36.80 5.95 12.40
N PRO A 11 -37.16 6.41 11.19
CA PRO A 11 -37.16 5.55 10.01
C PRO A 11 -35.72 5.22 9.55
N ALA A 12 -35.55 4.03 9.03
CA ALA A 12 -34.31 3.46 8.57
C ALA A 12 -33.64 4.25 7.41
N PRO A 13 -32.32 4.21 7.24
CA PRO A 13 -31.58 5.04 6.28
C PRO A 13 -31.79 4.76 4.79
N SER A 14 -32.67 3.82 4.43
CA SER A 14 -32.87 3.36 3.03
C SER A 14 -33.72 4.27 2.15
N THR A 15 -34.46 5.22 2.70
CA THR A 15 -35.37 6.10 1.95
C THR A 15 -34.76 7.44 1.53
N LEU A 16 -33.58 7.81 2.01
CA LEU A 16 -32.91 9.08 1.67
C LEU A 16 -32.03 9.00 0.42
N LYS A 17 -31.60 7.81 -0.02
CA LYS A 17 -30.75 7.65 -1.21
C LYS A 17 -31.40 8.08 -2.56
N PRO A 18 -32.68 7.82 -2.85
CA PRO A 18 -33.26 8.22 -4.13
C PRO A 18 -33.48 9.74 -4.27
N LEU A 19 -33.75 10.44 -3.18
CA LEU A 19 -34.01 11.89 -3.21
C LEU A 19 -32.74 12.73 -3.44
N ILE A 20 -31.61 12.26 -2.89
CA ILE A 20 -30.31 12.94 -3.10
C ILE A 20 -29.83 12.75 -4.55
N THR A 21 -30.05 11.57 -5.15
CA THR A 21 -29.67 11.29 -6.54
C THR A 21 -30.53 12.03 -7.55
N GLN A 22 -31.82 12.19 -7.29
CA GLN A 22 -32.71 12.98 -8.15
C GLN A 22 -32.39 14.49 -8.09
N GLY A 23 -32.17 15.04 -6.90
CA GLY A 23 -31.75 16.45 -6.74
C GLY A 23 -30.40 16.74 -7.41
N PHE A 24 -29.44 15.81 -7.32
CA PHE A 24 -28.13 15.95 -7.93
C PHE A 24 -28.19 15.82 -9.48
N SER A 25 -29.05 14.94 -10.00
CA SER A 25 -29.30 14.83 -11.45
C SER A 25 -29.95 16.07 -12.02
N CYS A 26 -30.92 16.66 -11.31
CA CYS A 26 -31.58 17.92 -11.70
C CYS A 26 -30.60 19.10 -11.65
N PHE A 27 -29.74 19.15 -10.64
CA PHE A 27 -28.66 20.15 -10.51
C PHE A 27 -27.62 20.03 -11.62
N LEU A 28 -27.20 18.83 -11.97
CA LEU A 28 -26.29 18.59 -13.10
C LEU A 28 -26.94 18.95 -14.44
N SER A 29 -28.23 18.71 -14.62
CA SER A 29 -28.98 19.12 -15.81
C SER A 29 -29.08 20.64 -15.90
N TYR A 30 -29.31 21.33 -14.76
CA TYR A 30 -29.32 22.80 -14.70
C TYR A 30 -27.94 23.40 -15.00
N LEU A 31 -26.84 22.81 -14.48
CA LEU A 31 -25.49 23.25 -14.77
C LEU A 31 -25.11 23.01 -16.25
N LYS A 32 -25.61 21.93 -16.87
CA LYS A 32 -25.45 21.70 -18.32
C LYS A 32 -26.14 22.78 -19.17
N THR A 33 -27.33 23.25 -18.75
CA THR A 33 -28.02 24.35 -19.40
C THR A 33 -27.26 25.69 -19.25
N MET A 34 -26.52 25.86 -18.16
CA MET A 34 -25.64 27.02 -17.91
C MET A 34 -24.29 26.90 -18.60
N LYS A 35 -24.03 25.83 -19.37
CA LYS A 35 -22.74 25.56 -20.08
C LYS A 35 -21.53 25.48 -19.16
N ILE A 36 -21.72 24.97 -17.95
CA ILE A 36 -20.69 24.81 -16.94
C ILE A 36 -20.23 23.33 -16.93
N GLU A 37 -18.97 23.09 -17.08
CA GLU A 37 -18.36 21.76 -16.92
C GLU A 37 -18.00 21.54 -15.44
N VAL A 38 -18.59 20.51 -14.83
CA VAL A 38 -18.37 20.17 -13.42
C VAL A 38 -17.39 19.01 -13.34
N ILE A 39 -16.21 19.27 -12.81
CA ILE A 39 -15.23 18.24 -12.51
C ILE A 39 -15.27 17.94 -11.02
N LEU A 40 -15.69 16.71 -10.65
CA LEU A 40 -15.69 16.25 -9.27
C LEU A 40 -14.32 15.67 -8.93
N THR A 41 -13.59 16.35 -8.02
CA THR A 41 -12.30 15.84 -7.51
C THR A 41 -12.43 15.52 -6.01
N LYS A 42 -11.94 14.35 -5.60
CA LYS A 42 -11.89 13.95 -4.20
C LYS A 42 -10.66 14.57 -3.54
N GLY A 43 -10.85 15.32 -2.47
CA GLY A 43 -9.75 15.91 -1.69
C GLY A 43 -8.91 14.84 -0.98
N PRO A 44 -7.58 15.07 -0.77
CA PRO A 44 -6.68 14.05 -0.24
C PRO A 44 -6.78 13.80 1.28
N THR A 45 -7.55 14.57 2.03
CA THR A 45 -7.50 14.57 3.51
C THR A 45 -8.84 14.54 4.26
N GLU A 46 -9.97 14.50 3.57
CA GLU A 46 -11.29 14.56 4.23
C GLU A 46 -12.13 13.30 3.95
N GLY A 47 -12.99 12.94 4.92
CA GLY A 47 -13.78 11.71 4.95
C GLY A 47 -14.68 11.48 3.73
N PRO A 48 -15.47 10.40 3.69
CA PRO A 48 -16.09 9.87 2.47
C PRO A 48 -17.16 10.74 1.80
N SER A 49 -17.40 11.98 2.25
CA SER A 49 -18.50 12.83 1.78
C SER A 49 -18.09 14.20 1.19
N SER A 50 -16.79 14.54 1.11
CA SER A 50 -16.39 15.84 0.57
C SER A 50 -15.87 15.73 -0.86
N TYR A 51 -16.67 16.21 -1.80
CA TYR A 51 -16.25 16.41 -3.18
C TYR A 51 -15.99 17.91 -3.42
N LYS A 52 -14.80 18.24 -3.94
CA LYS A 52 -14.53 19.59 -4.39
C LYS A 52 -15.06 19.75 -5.81
N VAL A 53 -16.04 20.62 -5.98
CA VAL A 53 -16.59 20.97 -7.30
C VAL A 53 -15.69 22.03 -7.90
N ILE A 54 -14.92 21.68 -8.94
CA ILE A 54 -14.20 22.66 -9.76
C ILE A 54 -15.10 23.02 -10.93
N VAL A 55 -15.60 24.24 -10.91
CA VAL A 55 -16.39 24.80 -12.01
C VAL A 55 -15.43 25.40 -13.02
N LYS A 56 -15.28 24.75 -14.19
CA LYS A 56 -14.49 25.30 -15.31
C LYS A 56 -15.45 25.94 -16.30
N GLU A 57 -15.33 27.25 -16.45
CA GLU A 57 -16.16 27.98 -17.42
C GLU A 57 -15.75 27.61 -18.84
N ARG A 58 -16.72 27.23 -19.68
CA ARG A 58 -16.47 26.82 -21.06
C ARG A 58 -16.09 28.07 -21.90
N LEU A 59 -14.92 28.06 -22.50
CA LEU A 59 -14.34 29.20 -23.22
C LEU A 59 -14.92 29.40 -24.62
N TYR A 60 -15.86 28.58 -25.07
CA TYR A 60 -16.42 28.66 -26.43
C TYR A 60 -17.91 28.34 -26.47
N SER A 61 -18.59 28.90 -27.47
CA SER A 61 -19.98 28.54 -27.82
C SER A 61 -19.99 27.37 -28.80
N ASP A 62 -21.09 26.61 -28.83
CA ASP A 62 -21.25 25.54 -29.82
C ASP A 62 -21.12 26.08 -31.24
N PRO A 63 -20.34 25.41 -32.12
CA PRO A 63 -20.25 25.79 -33.52
C PRO A 63 -21.59 25.69 -34.22
N LYS A 64 -21.88 26.66 -35.07
CA LYS A 64 -23.13 26.73 -35.84
C LYS A 64 -22.84 27.01 -37.32
N LEU A 65 -23.68 26.44 -38.20
CA LEU A 65 -23.62 26.72 -39.64
C LEU A 65 -24.50 27.93 -39.93
N PHE A 66 -23.91 28.99 -40.49
CA PHE A 66 -24.65 30.14 -41.04
C PHE A 66 -25.06 29.83 -42.47
N ILE A 67 -26.36 29.93 -42.72
CA ILE A 67 -27.02 29.72 -44.04
C ILE A 67 -27.76 30.98 -44.41
N PRO A 68 -27.35 31.71 -45.44
CA PRO A 68 -28.12 32.84 -45.94
C PRO A 68 -29.46 32.36 -46.51
N LYS A 69 -30.50 33.10 -46.21
CA LYS A 69 -31.87 32.84 -46.68
C LYS A 69 -32.46 34.04 -47.40
N GLU A 70 -33.31 33.73 -48.37
CA GLU A 70 -34.16 34.72 -49.08
C GLU A 70 -35.58 34.14 -49.12
N ASN A 71 -36.54 34.89 -48.69
CA ASN A 71 -37.95 34.47 -48.56
C ASN A 71 -38.04 33.09 -47.73
N GLY A 72 -37.23 32.99 -46.70
CA GLY A 72 -37.18 31.77 -45.82
C GLY A 72 -36.42 30.57 -46.38
N LYS A 73 -36.04 30.57 -47.68
CA LYS A 73 -35.33 29.46 -48.34
C LYS A 73 -33.81 29.71 -48.40
N PRO A 74 -32.97 28.67 -48.25
CA PRO A 74 -31.52 28.77 -48.39
C PRO A 74 -31.13 29.22 -49.82
N VAL A 75 -30.21 30.19 -49.93
CA VAL A 75 -29.72 30.68 -51.24
C VAL A 75 -28.23 30.44 -51.42
N ILE A 76 -27.83 30.26 -52.67
CA ILE A 76 -26.43 30.21 -53.11
C ILE A 76 -26.12 31.55 -53.79
N ASP A 77 -25.57 32.46 -52.98
CA ASP A 77 -25.23 33.83 -53.44
C ASP A 77 -23.72 34.04 -53.17
N PRO A 78 -22.92 34.44 -54.21
CA PRO A 78 -21.49 34.72 -54.01
C PRO A 78 -21.23 35.89 -53.04
N GLY A 79 -22.13 36.85 -52.93
CA GLY A 79 -22.04 37.98 -52.00
C GLY A 79 -22.40 37.62 -50.56
N ARG A 80 -23.14 36.53 -50.36
CA ARG A 80 -23.60 36.06 -49.05
C ARG A 80 -23.08 34.63 -48.74
N PRO A 81 -21.77 34.44 -48.37
CA PRO A 81 -21.18 33.13 -48.22
C PRO A 81 -21.67 32.37 -46.96
N TRP A 82 -21.77 31.04 -47.11
CA TRP A 82 -22.01 30.13 -46.02
C TRP A 82 -20.73 29.94 -45.21
N TYR A 83 -20.82 29.82 -43.86
CA TYR A 83 -19.68 29.59 -42.97
C TYR A 83 -20.11 28.93 -41.67
N VAL A 84 -19.18 28.19 -41.05
CA VAL A 84 -19.31 27.72 -39.67
C VAL A 84 -18.77 28.83 -38.76
N TYR A 85 -19.46 29.09 -37.65
CA TYR A 85 -19.02 30.08 -36.68
C TYR A 85 -19.27 29.63 -35.27
N PHE A 86 -18.42 30.11 -34.34
CA PHE A 86 -18.59 30.04 -32.90
C PHE A 86 -17.97 31.28 -32.25
N TYR A 87 -18.26 31.47 -30.99
CA TYR A 87 -17.67 32.53 -30.18
C TYR A 87 -16.64 31.94 -29.28
N TRP A 88 -15.52 32.63 -29.09
CA TRP A 88 -14.42 32.26 -28.24
C TRP A 88 -14.20 33.33 -27.19
N ARG A 89 -14.04 32.92 -25.91
CA ARG A 89 -13.76 33.79 -24.78
C ARG A 89 -12.29 33.65 -24.42
N SER A 90 -11.51 34.70 -24.55
CA SER A 90 -10.12 34.72 -24.07
C SER A 90 -10.09 34.87 -22.55
N GLU A 91 -9.13 34.22 -21.87
CA GLU A 91 -8.99 34.32 -20.40
C GLU A 91 -8.97 35.79 -19.95
N GLY A 92 -9.86 36.14 -19.02
CA GLY A 92 -9.95 37.48 -18.41
C GLY A 92 -10.65 38.56 -19.22
N LYS A 93 -11.28 38.28 -20.39
CA LYS A 93 -12.04 39.23 -21.19
C LYS A 93 -13.49 38.80 -21.39
N HIS A 94 -14.42 39.75 -21.17
CA HIS A 94 -15.86 39.52 -21.35
C HIS A 94 -16.33 39.59 -22.83
N LEU A 95 -15.43 39.79 -23.78
CA LEU A 95 -15.79 39.95 -25.19
C LEU A 95 -15.63 38.63 -25.93
N ASP A 96 -16.77 38.13 -26.43
CA ASP A 96 -16.81 36.94 -27.27
C ASP A 96 -16.33 37.28 -28.70
N LYS A 97 -15.14 36.79 -29.03
CA LYS A 97 -14.59 36.93 -30.38
C LYS A 97 -15.24 35.91 -31.31
N LYS A 98 -15.88 36.38 -32.37
CA LYS A 98 -16.53 35.53 -33.39
C LYS A 98 -15.53 34.99 -34.39
N PHE A 99 -15.35 33.68 -34.45
CA PHE A 99 -14.57 32.99 -35.47
C PHE A 99 -15.48 32.47 -36.58
N LYS A 100 -15.05 32.64 -37.86
CA LYS A 100 -15.81 32.24 -39.06
C LYS A 100 -14.90 31.41 -39.99
N TYR A 101 -15.38 30.23 -40.38
CA TYR A 101 -14.64 29.32 -41.26
C TYR A 101 -15.48 28.90 -42.47
N LYS A 102 -14.97 29.19 -43.67
CA LYS A 102 -15.64 28.87 -44.95
C LYS A 102 -15.24 27.50 -45.50
N LYS A 103 -14.00 27.06 -45.29
CA LYS A 103 -13.39 25.71 -45.56
C LYS A 103 -14.02 24.93 -46.71
N GLY A 104 -14.19 25.57 -47.91
CA GLY A 104 -14.70 24.90 -49.11
C GLY A 104 -16.23 24.76 -49.23
N ILE A 105 -17.02 25.19 -48.22
CA ILE A 105 -18.49 25.10 -48.26
C ILE A 105 -19.02 25.79 -49.55
N ASN A 106 -18.49 26.95 -49.86
CA ASN A 106 -18.95 27.77 -50.99
C ASN A 106 -18.48 27.27 -52.36
N LYS A 107 -17.60 26.28 -52.43
CA LYS A 107 -17.22 25.57 -53.66
C LYS A 107 -18.30 24.57 -54.12
N GLN A 108 -19.19 24.17 -53.19
CA GLN A 108 -20.26 23.23 -53.49
C GLN A 108 -21.36 23.91 -54.30
N LYS A 109 -21.82 23.26 -55.38
CA LYS A 109 -22.77 23.81 -56.34
C LYS A 109 -24.25 23.69 -55.90
N THR A 110 -24.56 22.82 -54.92
CA THR A 110 -25.94 22.57 -54.50
C THR A 110 -26.15 22.90 -53.03
N VAL A 111 -27.37 23.31 -52.65
CA VAL A 111 -27.76 23.56 -51.27
C VAL A 111 -27.58 22.34 -50.39
N LYS A 112 -27.89 21.14 -50.91
CA LYS A 112 -27.72 19.86 -50.18
C LYS A 112 -26.24 19.62 -49.84
N ALA A 113 -25.35 19.68 -50.81
CA ALA A 113 -23.92 19.47 -50.62
C ALA A 113 -23.29 20.54 -49.68
N ARG A 114 -23.76 21.81 -49.73
CA ARG A 114 -23.30 22.83 -48.77
C ARG A 114 -23.74 22.56 -47.36
N LYS A 115 -24.96 22.03 -47.14
CA LYS A 115 -25.43 21.62 -45.80
C LYS A 115 -24.65 20.45 -45.26
N GLU A 116 -24.44 19.41 -46.06
CA GLU A 116 -23.68 18.20 -45.65
C GLU A 116 -22.26 18.58 -45.23
N LEU A 117 -21.51 19.30 -46.07
CA LEU A 117 -20.17 19.75 -45.74
C LEU A 117 -20.14 20.72 -44.55
N GLY A 118 -21.11 21.62 -44.47
CA GLY A 118 -21.24 22.56 -43.36
C GLY A 118 -21.48 21.87 -42.04
N ASN A 119 -22.36 20.86 -42.01
CA ASN A 119 -22.62 20.08 -40.81
C ASN A 119 -21.42 19.19 -40.40
N ALA A 120 -20.72 18.62 -41.37
CA ALA A 120 -19.47 17.88 -41.11
C ALA A 120 -18.40 18.81 -40.48
N LEU A 121 -18.29 20.05 -40.95
CA LEU A 121 -17.38 21.03 -40.37
C LEU A 121 -17.82 21.49 -38.97
N VAL A 122 -19.12 21.63 -38.70
CA VAL A 122 -19.64 21.92 -37.36
C VAL A 122 -19.19 20.85 -36.40
N LYS A 123 -19.35 19.55 -36.77
CA LYS A 123 -18.93 18.42 -35.95
C LYS A 123 -17.42 18.42 -35.73
N ALA A 124 -16.63 18.62 -36.78
CA ALA A 124 -15.16 18.66 -36.69
C ALA A 124 -14.64 19.80 -35.79
N TYR A 125 -15.24 20.99 -35.86
CA TYR A 125 -14.87 22.09 -34.97
C TYR A 125 -15.33 21.86 -33.54
N GLN A 126 -16.47 21.20 -33.31
CA GLN A 126 -16.89 20.81 -31.98
C GLN A 126 -15.87 19.84 -31.36
N GLU A 127 -15.49 18.81 -32.10
CA GLU A 127 -14.48 17.83 -31.62
C GLU A 127 -13.11 18.49 -31.38
N ALA A 128 -12.72 19.47 -32.21
CA ALA A 128 -11.46 20.19 -32.03
C ALA A 128 -11.48 21.06 -30.76
N LEU A 129 -12.57 21.78 -30.51
CA LEU A 129 -12.76 22.63 -29.33
C LEU A 129 -12.86 21.79 -28.03
N ASP A 130 -13.53 20.65 -28.08
CA ASP A 130 -13.62 19.71 -26.96
C ASP A 130 -12.25 19.11 -26.63
N ARG A 131 -11.30 19.14 -27.58
CA ARG A 131 -9.89 18.74 -27.37
C ARG A 131 -8.98 19.94 -27.04
N ASP A 132 -9.53 21.02 -26.51
CA ASP A 132 -8.81 22.23 -26.11
C ASP A 132 -8.09 22.96 -27.28
N TRP A 133 -8.56 22.82 -28.53
CA TRP A 133 -8.00 23.57 -29.63
C TRP A 133 -8.31 25.07 -29.48
N ASN A 134 -7.25 25.90 -29.51
CA ASN A 134 -7.36 27.33 -29.38
C ASN A 134 -7.42 27.97 -30.80
N PRO A 135 -8.56 28.65 -31.18
CA PRO A 135 -8.70 29.21 -32.50
C PRO A 135 -7.83 30.46 -32.76
N GLU A 136 -7.31 31.12 -31.70
CA GLU A 136 -6.44 32.30 -31.83
C GLU A 136 -5.02 31.88 -32.23
N THR A 137 -4.48 30.88 -31.54
CA THR A 137 -3.13 30.38 -31.80
C THR A 137 -3.10 29.29 -32.87
N LYS A 138 -4.28 28.77 -33.27
CA LYS A 138 -4.45 27.61 -34.16
C LYS A 138 -3.70 26.37 -33.71
N SER A 139 -3.46 26.28 -32.42
CA SER A 139 -2.74 25.16 -31.78
C SER A 139 -3.69 24.44 -30.85
N VAL A 140 -3.54 23.14 -30.79
CA VAL A 140 -3.96 22.38 -29.62
C VAL A 140 -2.88 22.64 -28.58
N PRO A 141 -3.22 22.99 -27.31
CA PRO A 141 -2.20 23.03 -26.28
C PRO A 141 -1.44 21.72 -26.38
N LYS A 142 -0.11 21.76 -26.51
CA LYS A 142 0.68 20.55 -26.40
C LYS A 142 0.26 19.95 -25.05
N ARG A 143 -0.60 18.91 -25.06
CA ARG A 143 -0.70 18.03 -23.91
C ARG A 143 0.74 17.78 -23.56
N GLN A 144 1.16 18.15 -22.35
CA GLN A 144 2.49 17.78 -21.88
C GLN A 144 2.58 16.32 -22.25
N SER A 145 3.41 16.03 -23.25
CA SER A 145 3.50 14.70 -23.86
C SER A 145 3.63 13.75 -22.70
N SER A 146 2.69 12.82 -22.57
CA SER A 146 2.86 11.74 -21.62
C SER A 146 4.26 11.21 -21.89
N ARG A 147 5.10 11.12 -20.87
CA ARG A 147 6.56 10.93 -20.95
C ARG A 147 7.01 9.76 -21.85
N ALA A 148 6.06 9.02 -22.42
CA ALA A 148 6.27 8.00 -23.45
C ALA A 148 5.03 7.92 -24.35
N ASP A 149 5.20 8.01 -25.65
CA ASP A 149 4.14 7.75 -26.61
C ASP A 149 3.68 6.28 -26.57
N PHE A 150 4.59 5.38 -26.31
CA PHE A 150 4.37 3.95 -26.09
C PHE A 150 5.41 3.41 -25.11
N MET A 151 4.94 2.65 -24.10
CA MET A 151 5.82 1.92 -23.19
C MET A 151 5.25 0.54 -22.88
N SER A 152 5.93 -0.51 -23.32
CA SER A 152 5.47 -1.87 -23.04
C SER A 152 5.40 -2.14 -21.54
N LEU A 153 4.46 -2.99 -21.13
CA LEU A 153 4.26 -3.41 -19.74
C LEU A 153 5.57 -3.86 -19.09
N GLU A 154 6.35 -4.69 -19.80
CA GLU A 154 7.65 -5.17 -19.30
C GLU A 154 8.60 -4.00 -19.00
N LYS A 155 8.83 -3.10 -19.97
CA LYS A 155 9.72 -1.96 -19.80
C LYS A 155 9.24 -1.02 -18.69
N ALA A 156 7.93 -0.80 -18.58
CA ALA A 156 7.34 0.01 -17.52
C ALA A 156 7.62 -0.56 -16.13
N MET A 157 7.45 -1.87 -15.96
CA MET A 157 7.70 -2.54 -14.68
C MET A 157 9.18 -2.51 -14.29
N LEU A 158 10.08 -2.76 -15.25
CA LEU A 158 11.53 -2.66 -15.02
C LEU A 158 11.96 -1.22 -14.67
N TYR A 159 11.40 -0.22 -15.35
CA TYR A 159 11.64 1.18 -15.03
C TYR A 159 11.16 1.52 -13.60
N ALA A 160 9.94 1.10 -13.22
CA ALA A 160 9.42 1.32 -11.87
C ALA A 160 10.32 0.68 -10.80
N LEU A 161 10.82 -0.53 -11.04
CA LEU A 161 11.77 -1.20 -10.15
C LEU A 161 13.08 -0.42 -10.05
N GLN A 162 13.62 0.09 -11.16
CA GLN A 162 14.84 0.89 -11.16
C GLN A 162 14.69 2.16 -10.32
N ILE A 163 13.56 2.86 -10.41
CA ILE A 163 13.25 4.01 -9.56
C ILE A 163 13.23 3.61 -8.08
N LYS A 164 12.66 2.43 -7.74
CA LYS A 164 12.69 1.92 -6.35
C LYS A 164 14.12 1.58 -5.88
N LYS A 165 14.97 1.04 -6.76
CA LYS A 165 16.39 0.77 -6.46
C LYS A 165 17.13 2.07 -6.14
N ASN A 166 16.91 3.12 -6.91
CA ASN A 166 17.54 4.43 -6.69
C ASN A 166 17.04 5.15 -5.42
N ALA A 167 15.89 4.80 -4.90
CA ALA A 167 15.28 5.44 -3.72
C ALA A 167 15.82 4.92 -2.36
N LYS A 168 17.04 4.36 -2.30
CA LYS A 168 17.71 3.87 -1.09
C LYS A 168 16.85 2.96 -0.19
N LYS A 169 16.00 2.12 -0.81
CA LYS A 169 15.25 1.11 -0.07
C LYS A 169 16.16 -0.01 0.41
N SER A 170 15.77 -0.68 1.51
CA SER A 170 16.54 -1.82 2.01
C SER A 170 16.56 -2.98 0.99
N ALA A 171 17.69 -3.68 0.91
CA ALA A 171 17.85 -4.82 0.00
C ALA A 171 16.72 -5.88 0.11
N PRO A 172 16.24 -6.28 1.30
CA PRO A 172 15.10 -7.21 1.40
C PRO A 172 13.80 -6.67 0.80
N THR A 173 13.56 -5.35 0.87
CA THR A 173 12.39 -4.72 0.25
C THR A 173 12.49 -4.74 -1.28
N LEU A 174 13.68 -4.43 -1.81
CA LEU A 174 13.95 -4.47 -3.25
C LEU A 174 13.83 -5.90 -3.80
N ASN A 175 14.42 -6.88 -3.12
CA ASN A 175 14.29 -8.29 -3.49
C ASN A 175 12.81 -8.74 -3.49
N GLY A 176 12.00 -8.24 -2.55
CA GLY A 176 10.57 -8.51 -2.53
C GLY A 176 9.84 -7.92 -3.75
N TYR A 177 10.13 -6.67 -4.14
CA TYR A 177 9.58 -6.07 -5.35
C TYR A 177 9.98 -6.85 -6.60
N GLU A 178 11.26 -7.18 -6.72
CA GLU A 178 11.80 -7.90 -7.87
C GLU A 178 11.20 -9.31 -7.99
N PHE A 179 11.11 -10.04 -6.88
CA PHE A 179 10.50 -11.37 -6.84
C PHE A 179 9.03 -11.36 -7.28
N HIS A 180 8.23 -10.43 -6.73
CA HIS A 180 6.81 -10.34 -7.07
C HIS A 180 6.59 -9.82 -8.50
N MET A 181 7.43 -8.89 -8.95
CA MET A 181 7.40 -8.37 -10.32
C MET A 181 7.74 -9.46 -11.33
N ASN A 182 8.81 -10.23 -11.09
CA ASN A 182 9.21 -11.28 -12.03
C ASN A 182 8.10 -12.31 -12.19
N ARG A 183 7.44 -12.74 -11.10
CA ARG A 183 6.30 -13.66 -11.19
C ARG A 183 5.13 -13.07 -12.00
N PHE A 184 4.86 -11.79 -11.81
CA PHE A 184 3.83 -11.09 -12.59
C PHE A 184 4.20 -11.04 -14.08
N LEU A 185 5.47 -10.71 -14.41
CA LEU A 185 5.94 -10.68 -15.78
C LEU A 185 5.96 -12.07 -16.44
N ASP A 186 6.31 -13.12 -15.70
CA ASP A 186 6.26 -14.51 -16.18
C ASP A 186 4.81 -14.91 -16.54
N TRP A 187 3.84 -14.55 -15.70
CA TRP A 187 2.44 -14.74 -16.00
C TRP A 187 1.99 -13.90 -17.20
N CYS A 188 2.33 -12.61 -17.25
CA CYS A 188 2.03 -11.74 -18.40
C CYS A 188 2.63 -12.29 -19.70
N LYS A 189 3.80 -12.91 -19.64
CA LYS A 189 4.43 -13.57 -20.79
C LYS A 189 3.58 -14.73 -21.29
N SER A 190 3.06 -15.57 -20.39
CA SER A 190 2.19 -16.71 -20.78
C SER A 190 0.88 -16.26 -21.39
N GLN A 191 0.37 -15.06 -21.04
CA GLN A 191 -0.85 -14.47 -21.58
C GLN A 191 -0.60 -13.57 -22.82
N GLY A 192 0.65 -13.34 -23.22
CA GLY A 192 0.98 -12.46 -24.34
C GLY A 192 0.93 -10.96 -24.02
N TYR A 193 0.87 -10.55 -22.74
CA TYR A 193 0.70 -9.16 -22.33
C TYR A 193 1.98 -8.35 -22.23
N LEU A 194 3.18 -8.94 -22.33
CA LEU A 194 4.45 -8.22 -22.13
C LEU A 194 4.64 -7.02 -23.08
N GLY A 195 4.17 -7.15 -24.31
CA GLY A 195 4.27 -6.13 -25.34
C GLY A 195 3.17 -5.07 -25.29
N LEU A 196 2.12 -5.27 -24.49
CA LEU A 196 1.00 -4.34 -24.38
C LEU A 196 1.47 -2.98 -23.84
N ASP A 197 0.89 -1.87 -24.33
CA ASP A 197 1.15 -0.57 -23.72
C ASP A 197 0.65 -0.59 -22.26
N ILE A 198 1.48 -0.13 -21.34
CA ILE A 198 1.12 -0.08 -19.91
C ILE A 198 -0.20 0.68 -19.65
N LYS A 199 -0.58 1.59 -20.53
CA LYS A 199 -1.84 2.35 -20.46
C LYS A 199 -3.05 1.49 -20.80
N GLU A 200 -2.85 0.45 -21.58
CA GLU A 200 -3.89 -0.48 -22.03
C GLU A 200 -4.06 -1.67 -21.08
N PHE A 201 -3.12 -1.88 -20.16
CA PHE A 201 -3.24 -2.91 -19.14
C PHE A 201 -4.35 -2.56 -18.15
N THR A 202 -5.39 -3.39 -18.12
CA THR A 202 -6.65 -3.14 -17.44
C THR A 202 -6.70 -3.75 -16.02
N VAL A 203 -7.71 -3.32 -15.26
CA VAL A 203 -8.02 -3.91 -13.95
C VAL A 203 -8.44 -5.38 -14.09
N ASP A 204 -9.15 -5.75 -15.17
CA ASP A 204 -9.64 -7.11 -15.40
C ASP A 204 -8.47 -8.08 -15.63
N GLN A 205 -7.48 -7.68 -16.43
CA GLN A 205 -6.25 -8.47 -16.62
C GLN A 205 -5.46 -8.63 -15.30
N PHE A 206 -5.51 -7.65 -14.42
CA PHE A 206 -4.91 -7.83 -13.10
C PHE A 206 -5.72 -8.77 -12.20
N TYR A 207 -7.05 -8.79 -12.30
CA TYR A 207 -7.88 -9.78 -11.61
C TYR A 207 -7.59 -11.19 -12.10
N GLU A 208 -7.40 -11.42 -13.40
CA GLU A 208 -6.98 -12.71 -13.96
C GLU A 208 -5.65 -13.19 -13.33
N PHE A 209 -4.65 -12.30 -13.22
CA PHE A 209 -3.40 -12.62 -12.52
C PHE A 209 -3.62 -12.92 -11.04
N HIS A 210 -4.47 -12.15 -10.37
CA HIS A 210 -4.76 -12.30 -8.96
C HIS A 210 -5.47 -13.63 -8.67
N ASP A 211 -6.39 -14.03 -9.54
CA ASP A 211 -7.12 -15.29 -9.44
C ASP A 211 -6.23 -16.48 -9.79
N TRP A 212 -5.36 -16.34 -10.79
CA TRP A 212 -4.33 -17.32 -11.06
C TRP A 212 -3.42 -17.57 -9.84
N LEU A 213 -3.00 -16.53 -9.13
CA LEU A 213 -2.21 -16.67 -7.90
C LEU A 213 -2.96 -17.41 -6.79
N ARG A 214 -4.28 -17.25 -6.72
CA ARG A 214 -5.12 -17.82 -5.65
C ARG A 214 -5.48 -19.27 -5.91
N PHE A 215 -5.75 -19.63 -7.16
CA PHE A 215 -6.43 -20.86 -7.50
C PHE A 215 -5.59 -21.81 -8.35
N GLU A 216 -4.70 -21.31 -9.17
CA GLU A 216 -3.97 -22.13 -10.14
C GLU A 216 -2.48 -22.26 -9.80
N TYR A 217 -1.87 -21.19 -9.27
CA TYR A 217 -0.44 -21.20 -9.00
C TYR A 217 -0.10 -22.11 -7.82
N LEU A 218 0.69 -23.13 -8.10
CA LEU A 218 1.23 -24.03 -7.09
C LEU A 218 2.72 -23.73 -6.88
N MET A 219 3.12 -23.51 -5.62
CA MET A 219 4.54 -23.39 -5.28
C MET A 219 5.23 -24.73 -5.54
N GLU A 220 6.30 -24.70 -6.34
CA GLU A 220 7.15 -25.88 -6.49
C GLU A 220 7.66 -26.34 -5.11
N PRO A 221 7.58 -27.63 -4.82
CA PRO A 221 8.15 -28.16 -3.59
C PRO A 221 9.65 -27.90 -3.60
N LYS A 222 10.17 -27.34 -2.49
CA LYS A 222 11.61 -27.23 -2.30
C LYS A 222 12.21 -28.63 -2.48
N LYS A 223 13.21 -28.78 -3.35
CA LYS A 223 13.92 -30.04 -3.58
C LYS A 223 14.29 -30.66 -2.24
N GLY A 224 13.44 -31.52 -1.73
CA GLY A 224 13.63 -32.25 -0.49
C GLY A 224 14.62 -33.39 -0.72
N LYS A 225 15.30 -33.80 0.33
CA LYS A 225 16.17 -34.96 0.34
C LYS A 225 15.42 -36.17 -0.25
N LYS A 226 15.97 -36.73 -1.35
CA LYS A 226 15.63 -37.99 -2.03
C LYS A 226 14.17 -38.50 -1.95
N GLY A 227 13.47 -38.46 -3.07
CA GLY A 227 12.57 -39.55 -3.46
C GLY A 227 11.06 -39.35 -3.31
N LYS A 228 10.51 -38.23 -2.77
CA LYS A 228 9.06 -37.96 -2.84
C LYS A 228 8.78 -36.70 -3.66
N LYS A 229 8.06 -36.83 -4.78
CA LYS A 229 7.41 -35.70 -5.44
C LYS A 229 6.37 -35.17 -4.45
N ALA A 230 6.71 -34.11 -3.73
CA ALA A 230 5.71 -33.39 -2.93
C ALA A 230 4.83 -32.63 -3.90
N GLU A 231 3.53 -32.72 -3.76
CA GLU A 231 2.57 -31.90 -4.51
C GLU A 231 2.82 -30.44 -4.23
N GLY A 232 2.69 -29.60 -5.26
CA GLY A 232 2.77 -28.15 -5.12
C GLY A 232 1.69 -27.66 -4.15
N LYS A 233 2.01 -26.63 -3.37
CA LYS A 233 1.05 -26.03 -2.42
C LYS A 233 0.55 -24.71 -2.94
N PRO A 234 -0.75 -24.38 -2.80
CA PRO A 234 -1.27 -23.07 -3.13
C PRO A 234 -0.62 -21.99 -2.25
N LEU A 235 -0.63 -20.75 -2.73
CA LEU A 235 -0.16 -19.60 -1.97
C LEU A 235 -1.12 -19.32 -0.79
N SER A 236 -0.54 -18.94 0.35
CA SER A 236 -1.35 -18.39 1.45
C SER A 236 -1.90 -17.01 1.07
N GLY A 237 -3.05 -16.61 1.66
CA GLY A 237 -3.62 -15.27 1.48
C GLY A 237 -2.60 -14.15 1.75
N THR A 238 -1.76 -14.28 2.78
CA THR A 238 -0.65 -13.36 3.07
C THR A 238 0.33 -13.26 1.89
N SER A 239 0.67 -14.38 1.23
CA SER A 239 1.57 -14.37 0.07
C SER A 239 0.92 -13.69 -1.14
N VAL A 240 -0.34 -13.97 -1.42
CA VAL A 240 -1.12 -13.29 -2.48
C VAL A 240 -1.16 -11.78 -2.22
N ASN A 241 -1.49 -11.37 -0.99
CA ASN A 241 -1.51 -9.96 -0.59
C ASN A 241 -0.15 -9.28 -0.71
N ASN A 242 0.95 -10.00 -0.48
CA ASN A 242 2.30 -9.44 -0.67
C ASN A 242 2.61 -9.17 -2.15
N HIS A 243 2.14 -10.03 -3.09
CA HIS A 243 2.22 -9.74 -4.53
C HIS A 243 1.47 -8.46 -4.85
N LYS A 244 0.20 -8.36 -4.41
CA LYS A 244 -0.62 -7.16 -4.61
C LYS A 244 0.05 -5.90 -4.05
N ARG A 245 0.55 -5.93 -2.82
CA ARG A 245 1.22 -4.78 -2.17
C ARG A 245 2.46 -4.33 -2.96
N SER A 246 3.28 -5.26 -3.41
CA SER A 246 4.50 -4.96 -4.17
C SER A 246 4.17 -4.39 -5.55
N LEU A 247 3.26 -5.01 -6.28
CA LEU A 247 2.84 -4.53 -7.60
C LEU A 247 2.14 -3.16 -7.51
N SER A 248 1.26 -2.96 -6.52
CA SER A 248 0.66 -1.66 -6.26
C SER A 248 1.70 -0.57 -5.97
N ALA A 249 2.80 -0.91 -5.29
CA ALA A 249 3.89 0.04 -5.05
C ALA A 249 4.64 0.40 -6.35
N LEU A 250 4.80 -0.53 -7.28
CA LEU A 250 5.40 -0.28 -8.61
C LEU A 250 4.45 0.52 -9.51
N PHE A 251 3.15 0.16 -9.55
CA PHE A 251 2.13 0.93 -10.28
C PHE A 251 1.95 2.35 -9.72
N THR A 252 2.11 2.55 -8.40
CA THR A 252 2.16 3.90 -7.81
C THR A 252 3.34 4.69 -8.36
N THR A 253 4.51 4.05 -8.58
CA THR A 253 5.65 4.72 -9.20
C THR A 253 5.31 5.14 -10.63
N LEU A 254 4.74 4.23 -11.45
CA LEU A 254 4.33 4.54 -12.82
C LEU A 254 3.30 5.67 -12.88
N LYS A 255 2.34 5.71 -11.94
CA LYS A 255 1.40 6.82 -11.81
C LYS A 255 2.10 8.14 -11.49
N ASN A 256 3.02 8.14 -10.52
CA ASN A 256 3.75 9.36 -10.11
C ASN A 256 4.66 9.87 -11.24
N GLU A 257 5.22 8.96 -12.04
CA GLU A 257 6.00 9.26 -13.24
C GLU A 257 5.13 9.56 -14.47
N ARG A 258 3.79 9.58 -14.32
CA ARG A 258 2.79 9.91 -15.35
C ARG A 258 2.74 8.95 -16.54
N PHE A 259 3.18 7.71 -16.39
CA PHE A 259 3.01 6.66 -17.40
C PHE A 259 1.58 6.14 -17.45
N ILE A 260 0.90 6.08 -16.30
CA ILE A 260 -0.51 5.69 -16.16
C ILE A 260 -1.28 6.76 -15.39
N PRO A 261 -2.57 6.95 -15.68
CA PRO A 261 -3.38 7.98 -15.00
C PRO A 261 -3.73 7.60 -13.57
N VAL A 262 -3.94 6.32 -13.29
CA VAL A 262 -4.42 5.81 -12.01
C VAL A 262 -3.75 4.47 -11.65
N ASN A 263 -3.59 4.19 -10.37
CA ASN A 263 -3.20 2.88 -9.87
C ASN A 263 -4.43 2.15 -9.35
N PHE A 264 -5.10 1.41 -10.19
CA PHE A 264 -6.30 0.65 -9.88
C PHE A 264 -6.04 -0.54 -8.93
N ILE A 265 -4.81 -1.03 -8.82
CA ILE A 265 -4.46 -2.15 -7.92
C ILE A 265 -4.74 -1.78 -6.44
N LYS A 266 -4.73 -0.50 -6.09
CA LYS A 266 -5.02 -0.07 -4.72
C LYS A 266 -6.44 -0.43 -4.28
N ASP A 267 -7.38 -0.33 -5.21
CA ASP A 267 -8.81 -0.48 -4.94
C ASP A 267 -9.26 -1.95 -4.90
N ILE A 268 -8.41 -2.86 -5.37
CA ILE A 268 -8.67 -4.30 -5.28
C ILE A 268 -8.66 -4.73 -3.80
N PRO A 269 -9.64 -5.49 -3.31
CA PRO A 269 -9.66 -5.96 -1.93
C PRO A 269 -8.49 -6.91 -1.61
N MET A 270 -8.11 -6.98 -0.35
CA MET A 270 -7.18 -7.99 0.13
C MET A 270 -7.91 -9.32 0.30
N VAL A 271 -7.19 -10.41 0.04
CA VAL A 271 -7.65 -11.76 0.36
C VAL A 271 -7.55 -11.96 1.88
N ASP A 272 -8.46 -12.74 2.44
CA ASP A 272 -8.39 -13.09 3.85
C ASP A 272 -7.05 -13.76 4.18
N GLU A 273 -6.45 -13.28 5.25
CA GLU A 273 -5.18 -13.79 5.73
C GLU A 273 -5.46 -14.67 6.96
N ASP A 274 -5.01 -15.91 6.92
CA ASP A 274 -4.85 -16.75 8.10
C ASP A 274 -3.36 -16.80 8.45
N PRO A 275 -2.85 -15.75 9.12
CA PRO A 275 -1.43 -15.70 9.46
C PRO A 275 -1.16 -16.70 10.57
N VAL A 276 -0.28 -17.66 10.31
CA VAL A 276 0.35 -18.44 11.35
C VAL A 276 1.23 -17.48 12.17
N ASN A 277 0.65 -16.94 13.24
CA ASN A 277 1.34 -16.02 14.12
C ASN A 277 2.26 -16.80 15.05
N ASN A 278 3.40 -16.22 15.36
CA ASN A 278 4.17 -16.71 16.50
C ASN A 278 3.34 -16.48 17.78
N LYS A 279 2.83 -17.56 18.37
CA LYS A 279 2.17 -17.50 19.69
C LYS A 279 3.19 -17.15 20.75
N ALA A 280 2.79 -16.42 21.77
CA ALA A 280 3.61 -16.28 22.97
C ALA A 280 3.68 -17.63 23.71
N PHE A 281 4.81 -17.93 24.31
CA PHE A 281 4.94 -19.04 25.25
C PHE A 281 4.33 -18.64 26.59
N THR A 282 3.87 -19.63 27.35
CA THR A 282 3.67 -19.44 28.80
C THR A 282 5.01 -19.40 29.53
N ILE A 283 5.01 -18.95 30.77
CA ILE A 283 6.25 -18.93 31.59
C ILE A 283 6.74 -20.35 31.81
N GLU A 284 5.84 -21.31 32.06
CA GLU A 284 6.15 -22.74 32.23
C GLU A 284 6.77 -23.34 30.96
N GLU A 285 6.24 -22.99 29.80
CA GLU A 285 6.79 -23.43 28.52
C GLU A 285 8.20 -22.87 28.28
N LEU A 286 8.44 -21.57 28.59
CA LEU A 286 9.77 -20.99 28.52
C LEU A 286 10.75 -21.67 29.51
N ASN A 287 10.31 -21.99 30.72
CA ASN A 287 11.12 -22.69 31.69
C ASN A 287 11.49 -24.10 31.18
N ARG A 288 10.58 -24.83 30.58
CA ARG A 288 10.85 -26.11 29.92
C ARG A 288 11.90 -25.99 28.83
N ILE A 289 11.81 -24.94 27.99
CA ILE A 289 12.78 -24.65 26.94
C ILE A 289 14.14 -24.32 27.57
N HIS A 290 14.18 -23.53 28.61
CA HIS A 290 15.42 -23.16 29.31
C HIS A 290 16.10 -24.37 29.93
N GLU A 291 15.36 -25.26 30.62
CA GLU A 291 15.93 -26.50 31.22
C GLU A 291 16.51 -27.43 30.16
N ASP A 292 15.80 -27.63 29.03
CA ASP A 292 16.32 -28.42 27.92
C ASP A 292 17.60 -27.83 27.33
N LEU A 293 17.63 -26.50 27.16
CA LEU A 293 18.78 -25.81 26.59
C LEU A 293 20.04 -25.87 27.46
N LYS A 294 19.91 -25.96 28.76
CA LYS A 294 21.09 -26.08 29.68
C LYS A 294 22.00 -27.23 29.29
N THR A 295 21.44 -28.33 28.81
CA THR A 295 22.19 -29.51 28.40
C THR A 295 22.37 -29.62 26.90
N SER A 296 21.39 -29.19 26.12
CA SER A 296 21.36 -29.44 24.68
C SER A 296 22.00 -28.33 23.84
N ASP A 297 21.90 -27.07 24.27
CA ASP A 297 22.43 -25.92 23.55
C ASP A 297 22.58 -24.67 24.48
N PRO A 298 23.57 -24.69 25.41
CA PRO A 298 23.75 -23.56 26.34
C PRO A 298 24.00 -22.21 25.65
N TYR A 299 24.64 -22.22 24.49
CA TYR A 299 24.89 -20.97 23.74
C TYR A 299 23.62 -20.32 23.24
N LEU A 300 22.61 -21.10 22.89
CA LEU A 300 21.31 -20.55 22.46
C LEU A 300 20.58 -19.87 23.63
N ILE A 301 20.86 -20.22 24.89
CA ILE A 301 20.35 -19.49 26.07
C ILE A 301 20.83 -18.04 26.04
N HIS A 302 22.11 -17.78 25.72
CA HIS A 302 22.64 -16.44 25.62
C HIS A 302 21.92 -15.65 24.51
N PHE A 303 21.70 -16.27 23.36
CA PHE A 303 20.97 -15.65 22.26
C PHE A 303 19.52 -15.28 22.63
N ILE A 304 18.82 -16.20 23.30
CA ILE A 304 17.44 -15.98 23.76
C ILE A 304 17.38 -14.92 24.86
N SER A 305 18.37 -14.84 25.76
CA SER A 305 18.46 -13.77 26.76
C SER A 305 18.47 -12.37 26.14
N PHE A 306 19.12 -12.21 24.98
CA PHE A 306 19.08 -10.96 24.21
C PHE A 306 17.74 -10.72 23.51
N ILE A 307 16.90 -11.72 23.33
CA ILE A 307 15.51 -11.54 22.89
C ILE A 307 14.61 -11.12 24.07
N LEU A 308 14.76 -11.77 25.22
CA LEU A 308 13.86 -11.62 26.36
C LEU A 308 14.06 -10.30 27.10
N TYR A 309 15.31 -9.92 27.42
CA TYR A 309 15.60 -8.82 28.32
C TYR A 309 15.65 -7.45 27.64
N PRO A 310 16.48 -7.20 26.62
CA PRO A 310 16.48 -5.93 25.89
C PRO A 310 15.43 -5.91 24.77
N LEU A 311 14.60 -6.93 24.68
CA LEU A 311 13.53 -7.08 23.69
C LEU A 311 14.03 -6.92 22.23
N LEU A 312 15.18 -7.52 21.89
CA LEU A 312 15.73 -7.43 20.55
C LEU A 312 15.08 -8.43 19.60
N ARG A 313 15.02 -8.07 18.33
CA ARG A 313 14.65 -9.00 17.26
C ARG A 313 15.85 -9.89 16.92
N PRO A 314 15.66 -11.17 16.53
CA PRO A 314 16.77 -12.05 16.13
C PRO A 314 17.70 -11.41 15.08
N ARG A 315 17.15 -10.62 14.18
CA ARG A 315 17.93 -9.90 13.15
C ARG A 315 18.79 -8.78 13.74
N GLU A 316 18.34 -8.13 14.79
CA GLU A 316 19.08 -7.08 15.51
C GLU A 316 20.23 -7.72 16.29
N ILE A 317 19.98 -8.84 16.96
CA ILE A 317 21.01 -9.60 17.70
C ILE A 317 22.12 -10.09 16.75
N CYS A 318 21.76 -10.62 15.58
CA CYS A 318 22.74 -11.07 14.59
C CYS A 318 23.59 -9.96 13.95
N ARG A 319 23.28 -8.68 14.25
CA ARG A 319 24.10 -7.52 13.85
C ARG A 319 25.03 -7.04 14.94
N LEU A 320 24.75 -7.39 16.21
CA LEU A 320 25.55 -6.92 17.33
C LEU A 320 26.98 -7.40 17.20
N LYS A 321 27.89 -6.45 17.47
CA LYS A 321 29.32 -6.67 17.62
C LYS A 321 29.73 -6.56 19.08
N VAL A 322 30.87 -7.09 19.44
CA VAL A 322 31.41 -7.02 20.81
C VAL A 322 31.47 -5.54 21.29
N LYS A 323 31.94 -4.62 20.44
CA LYS A 323 32.03 -3.19 20.75
C LYS A 323 30.69 -2.49 20.99
N ASP A 324 29.56 -3.10 20.58
CA ASP A 324 28.25 -2.52 20.77
C ASP A 324 27.74 -2.66 22.21
N LEU A 325 28.39 -3.52 23.02
CA LEU A 325 28.11 -3.68 24.45
C LEU A 325 29.08 -2.84 25.27
N ASN A 326 28.57 -1.80 25.93
CA ASN A 326 29.31 -1.03 26.92
C ASN A 326 28.88 -1.49 28.32
N THR A 327 29.61 -2.44 28.88
CA THR A 327 29.31 -3.03 30.20
C THR A 327 29.58 -2.06 31.34
N GLU A 328 30.56 -1.17 31.20
CA GLU A 328 30.89 -0.16 32.19
C GLU A 328 29.77 0.87 32.35
N LYS A 329 29.24 1.38 31.23
CA LYS A 329 28.14 2.36 31.22
C LYS A 329 26.77 1.71 31.29
N GLY A 330 26.69 0.37 31.20
CA GLY A 330 25.46 -0.40 31.34
C GLY A 330 24.47 -0.28 30.19
N PHE A 331 24.94 -0.10 28.97
CA PHE A 331 24.08 -0.08 27.79
C PHE A 331 24.66 -0.86 26.60
N LEU A 332 23.78 -1.20 25.66
CA LEU A 332 24.14 -1.75 24.36
C LEU A 332 23.58 -0.87 23.23
N SER A 333 24.34 -0.73 22.17
CA SER A 333 23.99 0.01 20.96
C SER A 333 23.39 -0.93 19.93
N VAL A 334 22.25 -0.60 19.35
CA VAL A 334 21.52 -1.50 18.42
C VAL A 334 21.17 -0.75 17.15
N GLU A 335 21.56 -1.29 16.01
CA GLU A 335 21.05 -0.86 14.71
C GLU A 335 19.68 -1.48 14.47
N THR A 336 18.64 -0.66 14.40
CA THR A 336 17.27 -1.11 14.15
C THR A 336 16.84 -0.88 12.71
N LYS A 337 15.72 -1.49 12.30
CA LYS A 337 15.14 -1.28 10.96
C LYS A 337 14.80 0.18 10.67
N THR A 338 14.52 0.96 11.69
CA THR A 338 13.95 2.31 11.60
C THR A 338 14.87 3.41 12.09
N GLU A 339 15.92 3.04 12.81
CA GLU A 339 16.88 3.95 13.41
C GLU A 339 18.29 3.40 13.22
N ALA A 340 19.21 4.25 12.80
CA ALA A 340 20.60 3.86 12.60
C ALA A 340 21.28 3.44 13.92
N LEU A 341 20.87 4.04 15.03
CA LEU A 341 21.36 3.73 16.35
C LEU A 341 20.24 3.90 17.39
N SER A 342 20.09 2.88 18.22
CA SER A 342 19.16 2.87 19.36
C SER A 342 19.87 2.23 20.55
N PHE A 343 19.67 2.77 21.75
CA PHE A 343 20.32 2.27 22.96
C PHE A 343 19.35 1.39 23.77
N ARG A 344 19.89 0.34 24.39
CA ARG A 344 19.18 -0.52 25.34
C ARG A 344 19.97 -0.60 26.63
N ARG A 345 19.29 -0.55 27.77
CA ARG A 345 19.91 -0.75 29.05
C ARG A 345 20.29 -2.21 29.27
N ILE A 346 21.49 -2.47 29.76
CA ILE A 346 21.89 -3.76 30.26
C ILE A 346 21.32 -3.90 31.67
N ILE A 347 20.27 -4.70 31.81
CA ILE A 347 19.62 -4.94 33.11
C ILE A 347 20.39 -6.02 33.90
N SER A 348 20.18 -6.05 35.21
CA SER A 348 20.91 -6.98 36.09
C SER A 348 20.75 -8.45 35.69
N LYS A 349 19.59 -8.85 35.15
CA LYS A 349 19.33 -10.22 34.65
C LYS A 349 20.20 -10.61 33.44
N MET A 350 20.79 -9.64 32.72
CA MET A 350 21.68 -9.91 31.58
C MET A 350 23.15 -10.15 32.02
N LYS A 351 23.52 -9.66 33.18
CA LYS A 351 24.93 -9.73 33.64
C LYS A 351 25.51 -11.15 33.62
N PRO A 352 24.85 -12.20 34.18
CA PRO A 352 25.40 -13.55 34.14
C PRO A 352 25.65 -14.05 32.70
N THR A 353 24.75 -13.69 31.75
CA THR A 353 24.94 -14.03 30.33
C THR A 353 26.15 -13.34 29.75
N ILE A 354 26.30 -12.04 29.99
CA ILE A 354 27.40 -11.23 29.45
C ILE A 354 28.73 -11.67 30.04
N ASP A 355 28.77 -11.93 31.35
CA ASP A 355 29.97 -12.38 32.06
C ASP A 355 30.43 -13.76 31.54
N ALA A 356 29.49 -14.68 31.29
CA ALA A 356 29.77 -16.00 30.73
C ALA A 356 30.32 -15.95 29.30
N MET A 357 30.04 -14.87 28.55
CA MET A 357 30.56 -14.68 27.19
C MET A 357 31.99 -14.17 27.13
N GLU A 358 32.59 -13.77 28.26
CA GLU A 358 33.97 -13.29 28.39
C GLU A 358 34.42 -12.35 27.28
N LEU A 359 33.60 -11.34 26.99
CA LEU A 359 33.73 -10.47 25.82
C LEU A 359 35.07 -9.72 25.71
N HIS A 360 35.75 -9.49 26.85
CA HIS A 360 37.07 -8.87 26.90
C HIS A 360 38.16 -9.67 26.15
N LYS A 361 37.92 -10.95 25.89
CA LYS A 361 38.85 -11.83 25.14
C LYS A 361 38.77 -11.68 23.63
N TYR A 362 37.80 -10.89 23.12
CA TYR A 362 37.51 -10.84 21.67
C TYR A 362 37.66 -9.42 21.12
N PRO A 363 38.10 -9.28 19.85
CA PRO A 363 38.13 -8.00 19.15
C PRO A 363 36.75 -7.36 19.10
N GLY A 364 36.71 -6.02 19.23
CA GLY A 364 35.45 -5.26 19.23
C GLY A 364 34.61 -5.39 17.95
N ASP A 365 35.24 -5.65 16.82
CA ASP A 365 34.58 -5.77 15.52
C ASP A 365 34.02 -7.17 15.21
N TYR A 366 34.27 -8.15 16.09
CA TYR A 366 33.66 -9.49 15.93
C TYR A 366 32.14 -9.42 16.19
N GLU A 367 31.40 -10.21 15.39
CA GLU A 367 29.99 -10.45 15.68
C GLU A 367 29.84 -11.12 17.04
N LEU A 368 28.91 -10.57 17.85
CA LEU A 368 28.67 -11.06 19.21
C LEU A 368 28.21 -12.52 19.25
N PHE A 369 27.43 -12.92 18.26
CA PHE A 369 26.90 -14.26 18.08
C PHE A 369 27.32 -14.86 16.74
N SER A 370 27.88 -16.05 16.75
CA SER A 370 28.37 -16.73 15.56
C SER A 370 28.01 -18.23 15.55
N ASN A 371 28.48 -18.93 14.52
CA ASN A 371 28.31 -20.36 14.36
C ASN A 371 29.34 -21.19 15.15
N LEU A 372 30.25 -20.57 15.88
CA LEU A 372 31.27 -21.23 16.71
C LEU A 372 31.00 -21.14 18.20
N ASP A 373 29.78 -20.76 18.59
CA ASP A 373 29.35 -20.61 19.99
C ASP A 373 30.20 -19.63 20.81
N LYS A 374 30.78 -18.63 20.14
CA LYS A 374 31.58 -17.55 20.70
C LYS A 374 31.64 -16.36 19.73
N PRO A 375 32.01 -15.16 20.16
CA PRO A 375 32.26 -14.07 19.25
C PRO A 375 33.31 -14.40 18.18
N LYS A 376 33.03 -14.00 16.92
CA LYS A 376 33.89 -14.29 15.77
C LYS A 376 33.65 -13.28 14.66
N ASP A 377 34.64 -13.06 13.79
CA ASP A 377 34.40 -12.45 12.49
C ASP A 377 33.56 -13.39 11.62
N TRP A 378 32.32 -13.03 11.42
CA TRP A 378 31.35 -13.77 10.62
C TRP A 378 30.76 -12.90 9.48
N SER A 379 31.52 -11.89 9.06
CA SER A 379 31.14 -10.88 8.07
C SER A 379 30.92 -11.46 6.67
N ASP A 380 31.53 -12.60 6.36
CA ASP A 380 31.37 -13.37 5.12
C ASP A 380 29.96 -13.96 4.93
N THR A 381 29.23 -14.12 6.02
CA THR A 381 27.91 -14.76 6.02
C THR A 381 26.80 -13.72 6.03
N SER A 382 25.84 -13.88 5.10
CA SER A 382 24.71 -12.94 4.99
C SER A 382 23.90 -12.89 6.30
N LEU A 383 23.38 -11.70 6.64
CA LEU A 383 22.58 -11.52 7.86
C LEU A 383 21.35 -12.45 7.89
N THR A 384 20.76 -12.76 6.72
CA THR A 384 19.65 -13.71 6.64
C THR A 384 20.10 -15.12 7.02
N SER A 385 21.24 -15.56 6.53
CA SER A 385 21.81 -16.87 6.87
C SER A 385 22.17 -16.97 8.35
N ARG A 386 22.67 -15.88 8.96
CA ARG A 386 22.95 -15.83 10.41
C ARG A 386 21.66 -15.99 11.22
N VAL A 387 20.60 -15.28 10.87
CA VAL A 387 19.28 -15.42 11.51
C VAL A 387 18.71 -16.83 11.32
N ASP A 388 18.85 -17.39 10.13
CA ASP A 388 18.41 -18.76 9.84
C ASP A 388 19.18 -19.82 10.65
N HIS A 389 20.46 -19.58 10.93
CA HIS A 389 21.26 -20.45 11.77
C HIS A 389 20.65 -20.61 13.17
N PHE A 390 20.42 -19.49 13.87
CA PHE A 390 19.79 -19.53 15.20
C PHE A 390 18.32 -19.99 15.15
N GLY A 391 17.60 -19.65 14.09
CA GLY A 391 16.26 -20.16 13.84
C GLY A 391 16.19 -21.67 13.66
N LYS A 392 17.21 -22.29 13.05
CA LYS A 392 17.34 -23.77 12.92
C LYS A 392 17.67 -24.42 14.26
N ARG A 393 18.60 -23.86 15.02
CA ARG A 393 18.95 -24.35 16.39
C ARG A 393 17.68 -24.38 17.25
N PHE A 394 16.96 -23.26 17.33
CA PHE A 394 15.71 -23.17 18.08
C PHE A 394 14.63 -24.13 17.56
N ARG A 395 14.54 -24.35 16.24
CA ARG A 395 13.60 -25.32 15.67
C ARG A 395 13.87 -26.74 16.15
N THR A 396 15.12 -27.14 16.27
CA THR A 396 15.49 -28.48 16.82
C THR A 396 14.95 -28.64 18.22
N VAL A 397 15.18 -27.68 19.10
CA VAL A 397 14.73 -27.67 20.48
C VAL A 397 13.20 -27.71 20.58
N LYS A 398 12.52 -26.76 19.92
CA LYS A 398 11.06 -26.70 19.99
C LYS A 398 10.38 -27.97 19.45
N THR A 399 10.95 -28.59 18.40
CA THR A 399 10.40 -29.85 17.85
C THR A 399 10.57 -31.00 18.83
N ARG A 400 11.72 -31.09 19.50
CA ARG A 400 11.96 -32.08 20.53
C ARG A 400 10.99 -31.95 21.71
N LEU A 401 10.66 -30.73 22.09
CA LEU A 401 9.70 -30.41 23.16
C LEU A 401 8.23 -30.44 22.73
N GLY A 402 7.94 -30.79 21.49
CA GLY A 402 6.55 -30.93 20.97
C GLY A 402 5.87 -29.62 20.57
N PHE A 403 6.60 -28.50 20.46
CA PHE A 403 6.02 -27.23 20.02
C PHE A 403 5.80 -27.19 18.51
N GLY A 404 4.65 -26.71 18.10
CA GLY A 404 4.19 -26.64 16.73
C GLY A 404 4.84 -25.51 15.87
N ARG A 405 4.28 -25.33 14.68
CA ARG A 405 4.78 -24.33 13.69
C ARG A 405 4.53 -22.90 14.13
N GLU A 406 3.53 -22.68 14.95
CA GLU A 406 3.11 -21.39 15.50
C GLU A 406 4.10 -20.79 16.51
N TYR A 407 5.12 -21.54 16.93
CA TYR A 407 6.16 -21.07 17.83
C TYR A 407 7.49 -20.85 17.10
N GLY A 408 8.21 -19.81 17.47
CA GLY A 408 9.52 -19.47 16.93
C GLY A 408 10.33 -18.58 17.88
N LEU A 409 11.51 -18.13 17.48
CA LEU A 409 12.32 -17.20 18.29
C LEU A 409 11.55 -15.89 18.60
N TYR A 410 10.67 -15.46 17.70
CA TYR A 410 9.79 -14.31 17.95
C TYR A 410 8.78 -14.56 19.08
N SER A 411 8.40 -15.81 19.34
CA SER A 411 7.52 -16.17 20.46
C SER A 411 8.14 -15.79 21.80
N CYS A 412 9.44 -15.97 21.97
CA CYS A 412 10.14 -15.53 23.19
C CYS A 412 10.00 -14.02 23.40
N ARG A 413 10.15 -13.23 22.33
CA ARG A 413 9.96 -11.77 22.40
C ARG A 413 8.51 -11.40 22.72
N HIS A 414 7.54 -12.11 22.15
CA HIS A 414 6.12 -11.88 22.43
C HIS A 414 5.81 -12.14 23.90
N THR A 415 6.32 -13.27 24.44
CA THR A 415 6.16 -13.59 25.85
C THR A 415 6.74 -12.49 26.74
N ALA A 416 7.98 -12.06 26.49
CA ALA A 416 8.63 -11.02 27.31
C ALA A 416 7.89 -9.67 27.28
N ILE A 417 7.35 -9.28 26.14
CA ILE A 417 6.58 -8.02 26.01
C ILE A 417 5.24 -8.16 26.76
N MET A 418 4.57 -9.31 26.65
CA MET A 418 3.30 -9.54 27.34
C MET A 418 3.49 -9.67 28.84
N ASP A 419 4.54 -10.36 29.29
CA ASP A 419 4.89 -10.46 30.70
C ASP A 419 5.16 -9.06 31.31
N LEU A 420 5.96 -8.23 30.63
CA LEU A 420 6.21 -6.86 31.06
C LEU A 420 4.93 -6.00 31.04
N TYR A 421 4.06 -6.16 30.05
CA TYR A 421 2.78 -5.48 30.01
C TYR A 421 1.89 -5.87 31.20
N ASN A 422 1.74 -7.17 31.43
CA ASN A 422 0.90 -7.71 32.52
C ASN A 422 1.43 -7.31 33.90
N SER A 423 2.77 -7.32 34.09
CA SER A 423 3.38 -6.85 35.35
C SER A 423 3.04 -5.38 35.62
N LYS A 424 3.09 -4.53 34.59
CA LYS A 424 2.72 -3.11 34.74
C LYS A 424 1.22 -2.89 34.96
N VAL A 425 0.37 -3.73 34.40
CA VAL A 425 -1.06 -3.73 34.72
C VAL A 425 -1.27 -4.09 36.19
N ALA A 426 -0.54 -5.11 36.70
CA ALA A 426 -0.59 -5.51 38.10
C ALA A 426 -0.05 -4.43 39.05
N GLU A 427 0.87 -3.56 38.58
CA GLU A 427 1.33 -2.36 39.30
C GLU A 427 0.27 -1.24 39.32
N GLY A 428 -0.88 -1.42 38.63
CA GLY A 428 -1.97 -0.45 38.58
C GLY A 428 -1.82 0.66 37.51
N LEU A 429 -0.86 0.53 36.60
CA LEU A 429 -0.65 1.51 35.53
C LEU A 429 -1.76 1.46 34.47
N GLY A 430 -2.16 2.60 33.95
CA GLY A 430 -3.11 2.71 32.84
C GLY A 430 -2.53 2.25 31.50
N GLU A 431 -3.37 1.74 30.59
CA GLU A 431 -2.96 1.23 29.26
C GLU A 431 -2.08 2.23 28.48
N GLN A 432 -2.41 3.51 28.50
CA GLN A 432 -1.64 4.53 27.78
C GLN A 432 -0.25 4.70 28.33
N GLU A 433 -0.12 4.75 29.66
CA GLU A 433 1.17 4.87 30.33
C GLU A 433 2.06 3.66 30.04
N ILE A 434 1.51 2.46 30.14
CA ILE A 434 2.20 1.21 29.80
C ILE A 434 2.69 1.26 28.33
N ILE A 435 1.85 1.70 27.43
CA ILE A 435 2.19 1.83 26.01
C ILE A 435 3.35 2.78 25.79
N PHE A 436 3.34 3.95 26.44
CA PHE A 436 4.45 4.91 26.34
C PHE A 436 5.76 4.36 26.90
N GLN A 437 5.71 3.58 27.98
CA GLN A 437 6.89 2.92 28.52
C GLN A 437 7.40 1.77 27.66
N LEU A 438 6.52 1.01 26.97
CA LEU A 438 6.89 -0.10 26.10
C LEU A 438 7.39 0.36 24.71
N MET A 439 6.91 1.48 24.19
CA MET A 439 7.26 1.94 22.84
C MET A 439 8.78 2.06 22.61
N PRO A 440 9.56 2.71 23.50
CA PRO A 440 11.02 2.80 23.32
C PRO A 440 11.70 1.42 23.38
N LEU A 441 11.21 0.52 24.25
CA LEU A 441 11.77 -0.81 24.41
C LEU A 441 11.50 -1.72 23.20
N THR A 442 10.32 -1.58 22.62
CA THR A 442 9.86 -2.43 21.51
C THR A 442 10.13 -1.83 20.12
N THR A 443 10.58 -0.57 20.06
CA THR A 443 10.80 0.22 18.82
C THR A 443 9.54 0.43 17.97
N HIS A 444 8.37 0.47 18.58
CA HIS A 444 7.14 0.86 17.88
C HIS A 444 7.10 2.38 17.72
N LYS A 445 6.87 2.85 16.48
CA LYS A 445 6.83 4.30 16.16
C LYS A 445 5.45 4.92 16.34
N SER A 446 4.41 4.14 16.60
CA SER A 446 3.07 4.65 16.80
C SER A 446 2.29 3.86 17.85
N VAL A 447 1.45 4.58 18.59
CA VAL A 447 0.50 3.98 19.54
C VAL A 447 -0.41 2.97 18.85
N ALA A 448 -0.90 3.26 17.64
CA ALA A 448 -1.74 2.34 16.88
C ALA A 448 -0.99 1.02 16.57
N GLY A 449 0.30 1.09 16.27
CA GLY A 449 1.14 -0.07 15.98
C GLY A 449 1.30 -1.00 17.19
N ILE A 450 1.62 -0.43 18.36
CA ILE A 450 1.77 -1.24 19.58
C ILE A 450 0.42 -1.75 20.10
N LYS A 451 -0.66 -0.96 20.02
CA LYS A 451 -2.02 -1.43 20.37
C LYS A 451 -2.44 -2.63 19.51
N LYS A 452 -2.22 -2.55 18.19
CA LYS A 452 -2.50 -3.68 17.29
C LYS A 452 -1.67 -4.92 17.67
N TYR A 453 -0.41 -4.72 18.04
CA TYR A 453 0.47 -5.78 18.50
C TYR A 453 -0.04 -6.43 19.80
N LEU A 454 -0.34 -5.64 20.82
CA LEU A 454 -0.84 -6.11 22.10
C LEU A 454 -2.16 -6.90 21.94
N ARG A 455 -3.15 -6.35 21.25
CA ARG A 455 -4.42 -7.03 20.98
C ARG A 455 -4.27 -8.39 20.29
N ARG A 456 -3.25 -8.55 19.47
CA ARG A 456 -2.97 -9.80 18.74
C ARG A 456 -2.42 -10.88 19.64
N HIS A 457 -1.72 -10.52 20.72
CA HIS A 457 -1.05 -11.43 21.62
C HIS A 457 -1.70 -11.51 23.01
N GLN A 458 -2.60 -10.59 23.30
CA GLN A 458 -3.28 -10.50 24.58
C GLN A 458 -4.44 -11.50 24.62
N GLN A 459 -4.28 -12.54 25.40
CA GLN A 459 -5.39 -13.39 25.87
C GLN A 459 -5.88 -12.76 27.19
N SER A 460 -6.53 -11.60 27.10
CA SER A 460 -7.12 -10.99 28.29
C SER A 460 -8.44 -11.67 28.61
N ILE A 461 -8.46 -12.42 29.70
CA ILE A 461 -9.70 -12.68 30.41
C ILE A 461 -10.12 -11.34 31.02
N PRO A 462 -11.33 -10.82 30.74
CA PRO A 462 -11.81 -9.60 31.40
C PRO A 462 -11.70 -9.74 32.92
N ALA A 463 -11.36 -8.63 33.58
CA ALA A 463 -11.33 -8.62 35.05
C ALA A 463 -12.72 -8.98 35.61
N ASP A 464 -12.72 -9.58 36.79
CA ASP A 464 -13.97 -9.81 37.51
C ASP A 464 -14.57 -8.45 37.91
N HIS A 465 -15.72 -8.15 37.35
CA HIS A 465 -16.47 -6.90 37.59
C HIS A 465 -17.62 -7.10 38.58
N SER A 466 -17.72 -8.25 39.24
CA SER A 466 -18.80 -8.55 40.18
C SER A 466 -18.99 -7.48 41.28
N HIS A 467 -17.88 -6.86 41.70
CA HIS A 467 -17.91 -5.78 42.71
C HIS A 467 -18.58 -4.48 42.24
N ILE A 468 -18.83 -4.31 40.93
CA ILE A 468 -19.46 -3.13 40.33
C ILE A 468 -20.97 -3.34 40.20
N TYR A 469 -21.43 -4.59 40.14
CA TYR A 469 -22.85 -4.90 40.03
C TYR A 469 -23.60 -4.67 41.34
N THR A 470 -24.65 -3.88 41.26
CA THR A 470 -25.59 -3.65 42.36
C THR A 470 -26.84 -4.53 42.26
N ILE A 471 -26.89 -5.41 41.29
CA ILE A 471 -28.02 -6.31 41.02
C ILE A 471 -27.57 -7.73 41.38
N ASP A 472 -28.22 -8.33 42.36
CA ASP A 472 -28.12 -9.73 42.70
C ASP A 472 -29.32 -10.48 42.12
N PHE A 473 -29.06 -11.60 41.42
CA PHE A 473 -30.06 -12.50 40.88
C PHE A 473 -30.03 -13.83 41.64
#